data_bf50ff5ec446d2bcb598696fa1ef4912
#
_entry.id   bf50ff5ec446d2bcb598696fa1ef4912
#
_cell.length_a   1.000
_cell.length_b   1.000
_cell.length_c   1.000
_cell.angle_alpha   90.00
_cell.angle_beta   90.00
_cell.angle_gamma   90.00
#
_symmetry.space_group_name_H-M   'P 1'
#
loop_
_entity.id
_entity.type
_entity.pdbx_description
1 polymer ?
#
loop_
_entity_poly.entity_id
_entity_poly.type
_entity_poly.pdbx_seq_one_letter_code
_entity_poly.pdbx_strand_id
1 'polypeptide(L)'
;MVPILDVRNVTKRFPGVLANDQVSFSLKEGEILAFLGENGAGKSTLMNILYGLYTQDEGEIEVRGTPVEIHDPNDAIDLGIGMVHQHFQLVPVFTVAENIVMGTEPTRFSFSWPMLGLLGGVSTVLFFIGGIFALDTVVQWFLSGIAGGAAVAALYGLVILLGYLSRRLTFRIYLPVVAVACIALFVGLALAFDSSGQIPLLIFVALFFATVSYPALRVIATALDRRTAARRIRNLSDQYGLAVDPEALIADLPVGVQQRVEIIKTLYREAEILILDEPTAVLTPQETEELFEIMRGLVAQGKSIIFITHKLKEVMTIADRVIVLRNGRVTGQTTPAESSESDLAEMMVGREVTLVVDKGPASPKDVVLEVKDLVAEDQRHQIALRGVDFVVRAGEVLGVAGVQGNGQTELVEVLTGLRPAIGGSVKIGGQDVTNAQPRTVTELGVAHIPEDRQRDGLVLSFPISDNLMLCNYYQPPFASGPSIQYDQLQAYAERVVQEFDVRTPSIEVPAQNLSGGNQQKVIVAREFSRPIQLLIAAQPTRGLDVGSIEYIHRRLVEKRDEGVAVLLVSVELDEIMALSDRIAVMYEGQIVGTVDADKINREELGLLMAGAKLEEQPPQAVKGGVG
;
A
#
# COMPACT_ATOMS: atom_id res chain seq x y z
N MET A 1 -13.01 26.16 19.84
CA MET A 1 -12.04 26.30 18.74
C MET A 1 -12.75 25.91 17.45
N VAL A 2 -12.50 26.60 16.36
CA VAL A 2 -13.01 26.20 15.05
C VAL A 2 -12.25 24.95 14.63
N PRO A 3 -12.91 23.87 14.20
CA PRO A 3 -12.22 22.68 13.71
C PRO A 3 -11.39 23.00 12.45
N ILE A 4 -10.29 22.30 12.24
CA ILE A 4 -9.48 22.44 11.02
C ILE A 4 -10.20 21.87 9.81
N LEU A 5 -11.01 20.81 10.02
CA LEU A 5 -11.89 20.19 9.02
C LEU A 5 -13.25 19.92 9.66
N ASP A 6 -14.32 20.30 9.00
CA ASP A 6 -15.70 20.01 9.41
C ASP A 6 -16.48 19.44 8.22
N VAL A 7 -17.05 18.27 8.40
CA VAL A 7 -17.78 17.51 7.38
C VAL A 7 -19.22 17.35 7.85
N ARG A 8 -20.18 17.79 7.02
CA ARG A 8 -21.59 17.81 7.40
C ARG A 8 -22.46 17.08 6.37
N ASN A 9 -23.15 16.04 6.82
CA ASN A 9 -24.15 15.27 6.07
C ASN A 9 -23.67 14.80 4.70
N VAL A 10 -22.39 14.43 4.58
CA VAL A 10 -21.80 13.95 3.32
C VAL A 10 -22.40 12.62 2.95
N THR A 11 -22.95 12.57 1.74
CA THR A 11 -23.58 11.38 1.15
C THR A 11 -22.92 11.04 -0.17
N LYS A 12 -22.65 9.74 -0.39
CA LYS A 12 -22.12 9.20 -1.66
C LYS A 12 -22.84 7.94 -2.08
N ARG A 13 -23.36 7.96 -3.31
CA ARG A 13 -24.06 6.83 -3.93
C ARG A 13 -23.28 6.31 -5.14
N PHE A 14 -23.17 5.01 -5.24
CA PHE A 14 -22.74 4.31 -6.44
C PHE A 14 -23.90 3.44 -6.97
N PRO A 15 -23.88 2.99 -8.22
CA PRO A 15 -24.93 2.12 -8.74
C PRO A 15 -25.15 0.89 -7.84
N GLY A 16 -26.32 0.84 -7.18
CA GLY A 16 -26.70 -0.24 -6.26
C GLY A 16 -26.12 -0.18 -4.85
N VAL A 17 -25.30 0.84 -4.51
CA VAL A 17 -24.66 0.93 -3.18
C VAL A 17 -24.71 2.37 -2.66
N LEU A 18 -25.21 2.55 -1.44
CA LEU A 18 -25.08 3.78 -0.66
C LEU A 18 -23.82 3.66 0.21
N ALA A 19 -22.72 4.23 -0.26
CA ALA A 19 -21.41 4.05 0.37
C ALA A 19 -21.21 4.95 1.61
N ASN A 20 -21.73 6.19 1.57
CA ASN A 20 -21.79 7.09 2.71
C ASN A 20 -23.19 7.71 2.77
N ASP A 21 -23.75 7.80 3.97
CA ASP A 21 -25.10 8.25 4.21
C ASP A 21 -25.13 9.26 5.36
N GLN A 22 -25.20 10.56 5.02
CA GLN A 22 -25.24 11.70 5.95
C GLN A 22 -24.11 11.68 6.99
N VAL A 23 -22.89 11.35 6.56
CA VAL A 23 -21.73 11.32 7.45
C VAL A 23 -21.36 12.70 7.89
N SER A 24 -21.25 12.91 9.21
CA SER A 24 -20.86 14.19 9.82
C SER A 24 -19.79 13.95 10.88
N PHE A 25 -18.73 14.74 10.83
CA PHE A 25 -17.66 14.75 11.83
C PHE A 25 -16.80 16.02 11.72
N SER A 26 -16.00 16.27 12.75
CA SER A 26 -15.03 17.36 12.75
C SER A 26 -13.66 16.85 13.18
N LEU A 27 -12.59 17.47 12.68
CA LEU A 27 -11.20 17.25 13.11
C LEU A 27 -10.69 18.54 13.75
N LYS A 28 -10.09 18.42 14.94
CA LYS A 28 -9.46 19.54 15.62
C LYS A 28 -8.01 19.69 15.17
N GLU A 29 -7.46 20.88 15.32
CA GLU A 29 -6.04 21.11 15.09
C GLU A 29 -5.21 20.34 16.12
N GLY A 30 -4.17 19.61 15.65
CA GLY A 30 -3.31 18.80 16.51
C GLY A 30 -4.00 17.58 17.12
N GLU A 31 -4.97 16.98 16.42
CA GLU A 31 -5.71 15.79 16.86
C GLU A 31 -5.37 14.57 15.97
N ILE A 32 -5.27 13.40 16.57
CA ILE A 32 -5.30 12.11 15.88
C ILE A 32 -6.72 11.56 15.98
N LEU A 33 -7.48 11.69 14.91
CA LEU A 33 -8.84 11.17 14.79
C LEU A 33 -8.83 9.82 14.09
N ALA A 34 -9.19 8.76 14.80
CA ALA A 34 -9.31 7.44 14.21
C ALA A 34 -10.68 7.21 13.58
N PHE A 35 -10.68 6.68 12.34
CA PHE A 35 -11.85 6.12 11.69
C PHE A 35 -11.80 4.59 11.75
N LEU A 36 -12.75 4.02 12.47
CA LEU A 36 -12.87 2.59 12.70
C LEU A 36 -14.12 2.05 12.00
N GLY A 37 -14.08 0.82 11.50
CA GLY A 37 -15.24 0.16 10.87
C GLY A 37 -14.84 -1.07 10.07
N GLU A 38 -15.80 -1.94 9.78
CA GLU A 38 -15.60 -3.12 8.94
C GLU A 38 -15.19 -2.76 7.50
N ASN A 39 -14.67 -3.76 6.76
CA ASN A 39 -14.40 -3.61 5.34
C ASN A 39 -15.73 -3.35 4.58
N GLY A 40 -15.73 -2.31 3.74
CA GLY A 40 -16.97 -1.87 3.08
C GLY A 40 -17.85 -0.91 3.89
N ALA A 41 -17.44 -0.51 5.10
CA ALA A 41 -18.19 0.45 5.92
C ALA A 41 -18.24 1.88 5.34
N GLY A 42 -17.52 2.19 4.26
CA GLY A 42 -17.50 3.50 3.62
C GLY A 42 -16.30 4.38 3.99
N LYS A 43 -15.32 3.87 4.78
CA LYS A 43 -14.15 4.66 5.24
C LYS A 43 -13.33 5.23 4.08
N SER A 44 -12.79 4.37 3.22
CA SER A 44 -11.96 4.79 2.09
C SER A 44 -12.74 5.63 1.08
N THR A 45 -14.06 5.40 0.91
CA THR A 45 -14.92 6.26 0.08
C THR A 45 -14.97 7.68 0.62
N LEU A 46 -15.18 7.84 1.94
CA LEU A 46 -15.19 9.14 2.61
C LEU A 46 -13.85 9.87 2.46
N MET A 47 -12.74 9.16 2.63
CA MET A 47 -11.40 9.75 2.48
C MET A 47 -11.09 10.13 1.03
N ASN A 48 -11.53 9.32 0.08
CA ASN A 48 -11.41 9.64 -1.34
C ASN A 48 -12.23 10.90 -1.73
N ILE A 49 -13.34 11.17 -1.03
CA ILE A 49 -14.07 12.44 -1.18
C ILE A 49 -13.22 13.60 -0.65
N LEU A 50 -12.64 13.48 0.55
CA LEU A 50 -11.81 14.52 1.15
C LEU A 50 -10.53 14.78 0.35
N TYR A 51 -10.03 13.78 -0.36
CA TYR A 51 -8.84 13.90 -1.20
C TYR A 51 -9.16 14.25 -2.66
N GLY A 52 -10.45 14.37 -3.04
CA GLY A 52 -10.86 14.78 -4.39
C GLY A 52 -10.83 13.69 -5.45
N LEU A 53 -10.72 12.39 -5.06
CA LEU A 53 -10.86 11.27 -5.99
C LEU A 53 -12.33 10.97 -6.33
N TYR A 54 -13.24 11.32 -5.43
CA TYR A 54 -14.69 11.29 -5.63
C TYR A 54 -15.29 12.61 -5.20
N THR A 55 -16.39 13.01 -5.83
CA THR A 55 -17.21 14.15 -5.38
C THR A 55 -18.37 13.61 -4.56
N GLN A 56 -18.75 14.29 -3.48
CA GLN A 56 -19.97 14.01 -2.73
C GLN A 56 -21.21 14.30 -3.56
N ASP A 57 -22.31 13.57 -3.30
CA ASP A 57 -23.59 13.80 -3.95
C ASP A 57 -24.43 14.81 -3.13
N GLU A 58 -24.25 14.84 -1.80
CA GLU A 58 -24.90 15.75 -0.86
C GLU A 58 -23.95 16.07 0.29
N GLY A 59 -24.21 17.17 1.02
CA GLY A 59 -23.45 17.59 2.19
C GLY A 59 -22.43 18.67 1.90
N GLU A 60 -21.76 19.14 2.95
CA GLU A 60 -20.81 20.25 2.93
C GLU A 60 -19.49 19.87 3.61
N ILE A 61 -18.39 20.43 3.10
CA ILE A 61 -17.06 20.30 3.69
C ILE A 61 -16.53 21.71 3.97
N GLU A 62 -16.10 21.95 5.20
CA GLU A 62 -15.45 23.20 5.59
C GLU A 62 -14.00 22.93 6.02
N VAL A 63 -13.07 23.74 5.52
CA VAL A 63 -11.68 23.74 5.97
C VAL A 63 -11.40 25.07 6.65
N ARG A 64 -10.98 25.03 7.92
CA ARG A 64 -10.76 26.24 8.77
C ARG A 64 -11.98 27.17 8.81
N GLY A 65 -13.19 26.58 8.85
CA GLY A 65 -14.45 27.32 8.89
C GLY A 65 -14.86 27.98 7.57
N THR A 66 -14.20 27.66 6.48
CA THR A 66 -14.56 28.12 5.14
C THR A 66 -15.12 26.95 4.33
N PRO A 67 -16.35 27.02 3.78
CA PRO A 67 -16.87 26.02 2.88
C PRO A 67 -16.01 25.88 1.63
N VAL A 68 -15.72 24.64 1.24
CA VAL A 68 -14.86 24.32 0.10
C VAL A 68 -15.51 23.26 -0.79
N GLU A 69 -15.22 23.32 -2.08
CA GLU A 69 -15.54 22.27 -3.05
C GLU A 69 -14.23 21.61 -3.49
N ILE A 70 -14.15 20.29 -3.38
CA ILE A 70 -12.98 19.50 -3.73
C ILE A 70 -13.35 18.63 -4.94
N HIS A 71 -12.83 18.99 -6.11
CA HIS A 71 -13.14 18.29 -7.37
C HIS A 71 -12.04 17.34 -7.81
N ASP A 72 -10.80 17.64 -7.45
CA ASP A 72 -9.64 16.81 -7.77
C ASP A 72 -8.57 16.84 -6.64
N PRO A 73 -7.56 15.97 -6.68
CA PRO A 73 -6.51 15.92 -5.67
C PRO A 73 -5.67 17.21 -5.55
N ASN A 74 -5.62 18.07 -6.58
CA ASN A 74 -4.89 19.34 -6.47
C ASN A 74 -5.63 20.31 -5.57
N ASP A 75 -6.97 20.36 -5.65
CA ASP A 75 -7.79 21.16 -4.74
C ASP A 75 -7.53 20.75 -3.27
N ALA A 76 -7.49 19.45 -2.98
CA ALA A 76 -7.20 18.93 -1.65
C ALA A 76 -5.78 19.32 -1.17
N ILE A 77 -4.77 19.21 -2.05
CA ILE A 77 -3.39 19.61 -1.75
C ILE A 77 -3.30 21.12 -1.47
N ASP A 78 -3.96 21.94 -2.27
CA ASP A 78 -3.97 23.41 -2.10
C ASP A 78 -4.66 23.83 -0.79
N LEU A 79 -5.60 23.02 -0.27
CA LEU A 79 -6.23 23.17 1.03
C LEU A 79 -5.36 22.60 2.19
N GLY A 80 -4.22 22.01 1.89
CA GLY A 80 -3.31 21.41 2.86
C GLY A 80 -3.71 20.01 3.31
N ILE A 81 -4.51 19.28 2.53
CA ILE A 81 -4.90 17.89 2.79
C ILE A 81 -3.97 16.95 2.00
N GLY A 82 -3.27 16.07 2.70
CA GLY A 82 -2.42 15.04 2.11
C GLY A 82 -2.91 13.64 2.45
N MET A 83 -2.75 12.68 1.55
CA MET A 83 -3.18 11.29 1.76
C MET A 83 -2.04 10.32 1.51
N VAL A 84 -1.88 9.37 2.42
CA VAL A 84 -1.04 8.18 2.29
C VAL A 84 -1.98 6.99 2.08
N HIS A 85 -1.89 6.36 0.92
CA HIS A 85 -2.76 5.27 0.51
C HIS A 85 -2.33 3.93 1.13
N GLN A 86 -3.26 3.01 1.26
CA GLN A 86 -3.03 1.63 1.73
C GLN A 86 -1.97 0.89 0.90
N HIS A 87 -1.97 1.09 -0.43
CA HIS A 87 -0.92 0.61 -1.32
C HIS A 87 -0.06 1.80 -1.75
N PHE A 88 1.23 1.76 -1.47
CA PHE A 88 2.16 2.83 -1.78
C PHE A 88 2.14 3.18 -3.26
N GLN A 89 1.98 4.46 -3.55
CA GLN A 89 1.99 5.00 -4.91
C GLN A 89 3.40 5.50 -5.27
N LEU A 90 4.41 4.65 -5.03
CA LEU A 90 5.80 4.92 -5.36
C LEU A 90 6.20 4.20 -6.65
N VAL A 91 6.99 4.86 -7.48
CA VAL A 91 7.55 4.28 -8.70
C VAL A 91 8.86 3.58 -8.35
N PRO A 92 8.93 2.23 -8.44
CA PRO A 92 10.08 1.46 -7.92
C PRO A 92 11.42 1.80 -8.56
N VAL A 93 11.42 2.18 -9.84
CA VAL A 93 12.64 2.51 -10.61
C VAL A 93 13.15 3.94 -10.39
N PHE A 94 12.45 4.75 -9.59
CA PHE A 94 12.84 6.11 -9.26
C PHE A 94 13.52 6.15 -7.89
N THR A 95 14.37 7.18 -7.71
CA THR A 95 14.92 7.51 -6.40
C THR A 95 13.84 8.08 -5.47
N VAL A 96 14.12 8.10 -4.17
CA VAL A 96 13.28 8.76 -3.15
C VAL A 96 13.01 10.21 -3.56
N ALA A 97 14.06 10.96 -3.96
CA ALA A 97 13.90 12.35 -4.35
C ALA A 97 13.01 12.53 -5.58
N GLU A 98 13.15 11.68 -6.59
CA GLU A 98 12.31 11.74 -7.80
C GLU A 98 10.84 11.43 -7.50
N ASN A 99 10.57 10.46 -6.62
CA ASN A 99 9.20 10.14 -6.20
C ASN A 99 8.54 11.29 -5.42
N ILE A 100 9.26 11.91 -4.49
CA ILE A 100 8.72 12.96 -3.64
C ILE A 100 8.40 14.23 -4.44
N VAL A 101 9.28 14.62 -5.37
CA VAL A 101 9.10 15.86 -6.13
C VAL A 101 8.22 15.72 -7.36
N MET A 102 7.79 14.51 -7.71
CA MET A 102 6.95 14.27 -8.88
C MET A 102 5.69 15.15 -8.86
N GLY A 103 5.50 15.95 -9.92
CA GLY A 103 4.40 16.91 -10.06
C GLY A 103 4.63 18.28 -9.36
N THR A 104 5.73 18.42 -8.59
CA THR A 104 6.13 19.68 -7.93
C THR A 104 7.63 19.93 -8.06
N GLU A 105 8.19 19.50 -9.19
CA GLU A 105 9.64 19.50 -9.42
C GLU A 105 10.24 20.90 -9.26
N PRO A 106 11.18 21.09 -8.31
CA PRO A 106 11.95 22.33 -8.25
C PRO A 106 12.81 22.41 -9.49
N THR A 107 12.57 23.42 -10.30
CA THR A 107 13.27 23.61 -11.55
C THR A 107 14.31 24.71 -11.43
N ARG A 108 15.49 24.47 -11.99
CA ARG A 108 16.53 25.51 -12.15
C ARG A 108 16.75 25.82 -13.61
N PHE A 109 17.18 27.04 -13.88
CA PHE A 109 17.63 27.41 -15.18
C PHE A 109 18.93 26.65 -15.52
N SER A 110 18.90 25.87 -16.60
CA SER A 110 20.02 25.07 -17.05
C SER A 110 20.73 25.78 -18.22
N PHE A 111 21.98 26.16 -18.00
CA PHE A 111 22.87 26.69 -19.04
C PHE A 111 23.85 25.62 -19.51
N SER A 112 23.89 25.35 -20.81
CA SER A 112 24.78 24.35 -21.38
C SER A 112 25.92 25.03 -22.16
N TRP A 113 27.08 25.15 -21.53
CA TRP A 113 28.30 25.62 -22.20
C TRP A 113 28.68 24.79 -23.43
N PRO A 114 28.60 23.45 -23.43
CA PRO A 114 28.86 22.65 -24.62
C PRO A 114 27.92 22.97 -25.78
N MET A 115 26.64 23.24 -25.50
CA MET A 115 25.67 23.58 -26.53
C MET A 115 25.95 24.97 -27.15
N LEU A 116 26.38 25.94 -26.35
CA LEU A 116 26.83 27.23 -26.82
C LEU A 116 28.05 27.09 -27.75
N GLY A 117 29.04 26.28 -27.35
CA GLY A 117 30.23 26.00 -28.15
C GLY A 117 29.90 25.30 -29.47
N LEU A 118 28.99 24.32 -29.43
CA LEU A 118 28.55 23.61 -30.64
C LEU A 118 27.80 24.55 -31.59
N LEU A 119 26.82 25.30 -31.11
CA LEU A 119 26.05 26.24 -31.93
C LEU A 119 26.90 27.34 -32.49
N GLY A 120 27.79 27.91 -31.68
CA GLY A 120 28.76 28.93 -32.12
C GLY A 120 29.73 28.38 -33.18
N GLY A 121 30.28 27.19 -32.95
CA GLY A 121 31.19 26.53 -33.89
C GLY A 121 30.54 26.19 -35.23
N VAL A 122 29.37 25.52 -35.19
CA VAL A 122 28.62 25.19 -36.42
C VAL A 122 28.23 26.46 -37.18
N SER A 123 27.78 27.50 -36.48
CA SER A 123 27.42 28.78 -37.09
C SER A 123 28.62 29.46 -37.72
N THR A 124 29.79 29.49 -37.05
CA THR A 124 31.01 30.03 -37.59
C THR A 124 31.39 29.33 -38.90
N VAL A 125 31.32 28.01 -38.97
CA VAL A 125 31.61 27.23 -40.17
C VAL A 125 30.59 27.53 -41.28
N LEU A 126 29.32 27.59 -40.99
CA LEU A 126 28.27 27.88 -41.99
C LEU A 126 28.41 29.30 -42.57
N PHE A 127 28.69 30.30 -41.74
CA PHE A 127 28.92 31.67 -42.20
C PHE A 127 30.21 31.81 -42.97
N PHE A 128 31.26 31.05 -42.62
CA PHE A 128 32.49 30.98 -43.38
C PHE A 128 32.26 30.39 -44.79
N ILE A 129 31.53 29.26 -44.86
CA ILE A 129 31.17 28.62 -46.13
C ILE A 129 30.31 29.56 -46.99
N GLY A 130 29.29 30.19 -46.38
CA GLY A 130 28.46 31.18 -47.06
C GLY A 130 29.27 32.36 -47.57
N GLY A 131 30.28 32.79 -46.82
CA GLY A 131 31.22 33.83 -47.22
C GLY A 131 32.01 33.49 -48.46
N ILE A 132 32.40 32.22 -48.64
CA ILE A 132 33.14 31.76 -49.86
C ILE A 132 32.31 32.00 -51.12
N PHE A 133 31.01 31.88 -51.06
CA PHE A 133 30.12 32.05 -52.22
C PHE A 133 29.60 33.47 -52.41
N ALA A 134 29.74 34.35 -51.44
CA ALA A 134 29.09 35.66 -51.43
C ALA A 134 30.11 36.84 -51.36
N LEU A 135 31.36 36.58 -51.02
CA LEU A 135 32.36 37.62 -50.75
C LEU A 135 33.65 37.39 -51.55
N ASP A 136 34.33 38.49 -51.96
CA ASP A 136 35.44 38.46 -52.93
C ASP A 136 36.83 38.19 -52.32
N THR A 137 36.99 38.23 -51.00
CA THR A 137 38.28 38.04 -50.33
C THR A 137 38.25 37.06 -49.15
N VAL A 138 39.38 36.34 -48.98
CA VAL A 138 39.56 35.37 -47.88
C VAL A 138 39.38 36.01 -46.49
N VAL A 139 39.85 37.29 -46.36
CA VAL A 139 39.69 38.03 -45.09
C VAL A 139 38.20 38.26 -44.74
N GLN A 140 37.41 38.61 -45.77
CA GLN A 140 35.95 38.78 -45.56
C GLN A 140 35.26 37.47 -45.21
N TRP A 141 35.68 36.31 -45.72
CA TRP A 141 35.18 35.02 -45.36
C TRP A 141 35.41 34.71 -43.88
N PHE A 142 36.65 34.97 -43.38
CA PHE A 142 36.94 34.80 -41.93
C PHE A 142 36.14 35.75 -41.06
N LEU A 143 36.02 37.00 -41.44
CA LEU A 143 35.26 38.00 -40.71
C LEU A 143 33.77 37.66 -40.66
N SER A 144 33.18 37.16 -41.76
CA SER A 144 31.80 36.70 -41.79
C SER A 144 31.56 35.49 -40.87
N GLY A 145 32.48 34.52 -40.84
CA GLY A 145 32.45 33.39 -39.95
C GLY A 145 32.48 33.80 -38.48
N ILE A 146 33.41 34.66 -38.09
CA ILE A 146 33.52 35.19 -36.72
C ILE A 146 32.28 36.00 -36.35
N ALA A 147 31.79 36.88 -37.24
CA ALA A 147 30.58 37.67 -37.00
C ALA A 147 29.34 36.80 -36.83
N GLY A 148 29.19 35.72 -37.64
CA GLY A 148 28.10 34.76 -37.52
C GLY A 148 28.13 33.99 -36.21
N GLY A 149 29.31 33.52 -35.80
CA GLY A 149 29.52 32.86 -34.52
C GLY A 149 29.19 33.76 -33.33
N ALA A 150 29.65 35.02 -33.38
CA ALA A 150 29.36 36.02 -32.34
C ALA A 150 27.85 36.36 -32.28
N ALA A 151 27.19 36.49 -33.43
CA ALA A 151 25.76 36.74 -33.49
C ALA A 151 24.92 35.61 -32.86
N VAL A 152 25.28 34.34 -33.15
CA VAL A 152 24.58 33.17 -32.54
C VAL A 152 24.87 33.09 -31.04
N ALA A 153 26.12 33.37 -30.62
CA ALA A 153 26.43 33.42 -29.19
C ALA A 153 25.66 34.53 -28.45
N ALA A 154 25.53 35.71 -29.07
CA ALA A 154 24.74 36.80 -28.52
C ALA A 154 23.24 36.47 -28.45
N LEU A 155 22.69 35.85 -29.51
CA LEU A 155 21.29 35.40 -29.53
C LEU A 155 21.05 34.37 -28.45
N TYR A 156 21.94 33.39 -28.27
CA TYR A 156 21.83 32.40 -27.19
C TYR A 156 21.93 33.04 -25.81
N GLY A 157 22.83 33.99 -25.61
CA GLY A 157 22.93 34.82 -24.40
C GLY A 157 21.64 35.59 -24.11
N LEU A 158 21.00 36.13 -25.14
CA LEU A 158 19.70 36.81 -25.03
C LEU A 158 18.60 35.85 -24.60
N VAL A 159 18.54 34.64 -25.18
CA VAL A 159 17.58 33.59 -24.80
C VAL A 159 17.74 33.20 -23.32
N ILE A 160 18.99 33.11 -22.85
CA ILE A 160 19.31 32.86 -21.43
C ILE A 160 18.78 33.99 -20.55
N LEU A 161 19.07 35.22 -20.92
CA LEU A 161 18.64 36.40 -20.16
C LEU A 161 17.10 36.48 -20.09
N LEU A 162 16.43 36.27 -21.21
CA LEU A 162 14.98 36.24 -21.28
C LEU A 162 14.39 35.06 -20.45
N GLY A 163 15.02 33.89 -20.49
CA GLY A 163 14.66 32.76 -19.66
C GLY A 163 14.80 33.05 -18.15
N TYR A 164 15.88 33.72 -17.75
CA TYR A 164 16.07 34.17 -16.38
C TYR A 164 15.02 35.22 -15.97
N LEU A 165 14.75 36.19 -16.81
CA LEU A 165 13.75 37.24 -16.55
C LEU A 165 12.32 36.67 -16.48
N SER A 166 11.97 35.71 -17.34
CA SER A 166 10.65 35.09 -17.35
C SER A 166 10.31 34.35 -16.04
N ARG A 167 11.33 33.97 -15.26
CA ARG A 167 11.16 33.30 -13.97
C ARG A 167 11.16 34.26 -12.78
N ARG A 168 11.90 35.37 -12.90
CA ARG A 168 12.00 36.38 -11.84
C ARG A 168 10.85 37.37 -11.86
N LEU A 169 10.26 37.61 -13.03
CA LEU A 169 9.24 38.59 -13.25
C LEU A 169 7.88 37.92 -13.51
N THR A 170 6.83 38.48 -12.95
CA THR A 170 5.46 38.09 -13.32
C THR A 170 5.19 38.47 -14.77
N PHE A 171 4.27 37.78 -15.45
CA PHE A 171 3.92 38.08 -16.85
C PHE A 171 3.59 39.55 -17.07
N ARG A 172 2.93 40.20 -16.11
CA ARG A 172 2.54 41.62 -16.16
C ARG A 172 3.75 42.57 -16.19
N ILE A 173 4.90 42.18 -15.63
CA ILE A 173 6.11 42.99 -15.61
C ILE A 173 7.03 42.56 -16.76
N TYR A 174 7.11 41.24 -17.03
CA TYR A 174 7.95 40.69 -18.10
C TYR A 174 7.56 41.22 -19.48
N LEU A 175 6.27 41.18 -19.82
CA LEU A 175 5.74 41.54 -21.12
C LEU A 175 6.14 43.00 -21.54
N PRO A 176 5.89 44.05 -20.75
CA PRO A 176 6.28 45.40 -21.15
C PRO A 176 7.78 45.61 -21.22
N VAL A 177 8.55 45.02 -20.31
CA VAL A 177 10.04 45.14 -20.33
C VAL A 177 10.62 44.52 -21.57
N VAL A 178 10.24 43.28 -21.91
CA VAL A 178 10.76 42.58 -23.09
C VAL A 178 10.22 43.20 -24.38
N ALA A 179 8.97 43.62 -24.42
CA ALA A 179 8.37 44.28 -25.57
C ALA A 179 9.10 45.59 -25.91
N VAL A 180 9.37 46.43 -24.92
CA VAL A 180 10.11 47.69 -25.13
C VAL A 180 11.54 47.42 -25.63
N ALA A 181 12.25 46.43 -25.05
CA ALA A 181 13.58 46.07 -25.46
C ALA A 181 13.61 45.52 -26.90
N CYS A 182 12.66 44.64 -27.26
CA CYS A 182 12.54 44.10 -28.61
C CYS A 182 12.15 45.18 -29.63
N ILE A 183 11.21 46.06 -29.32
CA ILE A 183 10.82 47.17 -30.19
C ILE A 183 12.01 48.09 -30.43
N ALA A 184 12.71 48.50 -29.37
CA ALA A 184 13.90 49.36 -29.51
C ALA A 184 14.97 48.71 -30.39
N LEU A 185 15.22 47.40 -30.23
CA LEU A 185 16.17 46.66 -31.05
C LEU A 185 15.75 46.61 -32.53
N PHE A 186 14.52 46.21 -32.80
CA PHE A 186 14.01 46.05 -34.17
C PHE A 186 13.86 47.38 -34.90
N VAL A 187 13.39 48.43 -34.21
CA VAL A 187 13.31 49.79 -34.79
C VAL A 187 14.72 50.34 -35.06
N GLY A 188 15.62 50.14 -34.11
CA GLY A 188 17.02 50.52 -34.30
C GLY A 188 17.68 49.84 -35.52
N LEU A 189 17.45 48.55 -35.71
CA LEU A 189 17.90 47.80 -36.90
C LEU A 189 17.24 48.32 -38.19
N ALA A 190 15.92 48.57 -38.16
CA ALA A 190 15.21 49.10 -39.34
C ALA A 190 15.73 50.47 -39.78
N LEU A 191 16.07 51.33 -38.85
CA LEU A 191 16.68 52.63 -39.14
C LEU A 191 18.10 52.50 -39.65
N ALA A 192 18.89 51.58 -39.08
CA ALA A 192 20.27 51.32 -39.51
C ALA A 192 20.37 50.76 -40.93
N PHE A 193 19.37 50.00 -41.38
CA PHE A 193 19.31 49.38 -42.71
C PHE A 193 18.36 50.09 -43.69
N ASP A 194 17.95 51.33 -43.40
CA ASP A 194 17.03 52.14 -44.23
C ASP A 194 15.70 51.43 -44.59
N SER A 195 15.22 50.60 -43.68
CA SER A 195 14.01 49.80 -43.85
C SER A 195 12.82 50.40 -43.08
N SER A 196 12.70 51.70 -42.98
CA SER A 196 11.72 52.42 -42.19
C SER A 196 10.27 52.08 -42.52
N GLY A 197 9.95 51.70 -43.76
CA GLY A 197 8.60 51.31 -44.19
C GLY A 197 8.11 50.00 -43.55
N GLN A 198 8.98 49.21 -42.93
CA GLN A 198 8.63 47.92 -42.27
C GLN A 198 8.47 48.06 -40.76
N ILE A 199 8.62 49.25 -40.19
CA ILE A 199 8.55 49.48 -38.73
C ILE A 199 7.26 48.90 -38.11
N PRO A 200 6.04 49.08 -38.69
CA PRO A 200 4.80 48.54 -38.09
C PRO A 200 4.83 47.00 -37.99
N LEU A 201 5.35 46.30 -39.00
CA LEU A 201 5.51 44.85 -39.01
C LEU A 201 6.51 44.39 -37.92
N LEU A 202 7.61 45.10 -37.78
CA LEU A 202 8.66 44.78 -36.80
C LEU A 202 8.13 44.99 -35.35
N ILE A 203 7.31 46.00 -35.12
CA ILE A 203 6.65 46.19 -33.81
C ILE A 203 5.70 45.02 -33.50
N PHE A 204 4.90 44.59 -34.49
CA PHE A 204 4.04 43.44 -34.32
C PHE A 204 4.81 42.15 -33.99
N VAL A 205 5.91 41.88 -34.72
CA VAL A 205 6.79 40.72 -34.49
C VAL A 205 7.44 40.80 -33.09
N ALA A 206 7.86 41.98 -32.64
CA ALA A 206 8.42 42.17 -31.31
C ALA A 206 7.41 41.88 -30.19
N LEU A 207 6.18 42.35 -30.33
CA LEU A 207 5.10 42.07 -29.39
C LEU A 207 4.72 40.59 -29.35
N PHE A 208 4.61 39.97 -30.52
CA PHE A 208 4.36 38.54 -30.64
C PHE A 208 5.47 37.72 -29.97
N PHE A 209 6.73 38.03 -30.27
CA PHE A 209 7.88 37.36 -29.66
C PHE A 209 7.90 37.54 -28.12
N ALA A 210 7.67 38.75 -27.61
CA ALA A 210 7.63 39.01 -26.19
C ALA A 210 6.52 38.20 -25.49
N THR A 211 5.37 38.04 -26.13
CA THR A 211 4.24 37.29 -25.59
C THR A 211 4.50 35.78 -25.56
N VAL A 212 5.01 35.23 -26.68
CA VAL A 212 5.25 33.78 -26.81
C VAL A 212 6.51 33.34 -26.05
N SER A 213 7.53 34.21 -25.94
CA SER A 213 8.77 33.85 -25.25
C SER A 213 8.57 33.54 -23.76
N TYR A 214 7.63 34.18 -23.09
CA TYR A 214 7.40 33.96 -21.66
C TYR A 214 7.03 32.50 -21.31
N PRO A 215 5.97 31.89 -21.88
CA PRO A 215 5.66 30.50 -21.62
C PRO A 215 6.69 29.53 -22.25
N ALA A 216 7.14 29.80 -23.47
CA ALA A 216 8.07 28.93 -24.17
C ALA A 216 9.41 28.77 -23.43
N LEU A 217 10.01 29.86 -22.93
CA LEU A 217 11.26 29.81 -22.21
C LEU A 217 11.16 29.22 -20.82
N ARG A 218 9.99 29.28 -20.20
CA ARG A 218 9.73 28.54 -18.94
C ARG A 218 9.75 27.03 -19.13
N VAL A 219 9.30 26.53 -20.27
CA VAL A 219 9.26 25.09 -20.58
C VAL A 219 10.62 24.60 -21.09
N ILE A 220 11.25 25.31 -22.03
CA ILE A 220 12.42 24.82 -22.78
C ILE A 220 13.73 24.86 -21.97
N ALA A 221 13.86 25.81 -21.01
CA ALA A 221 15.11 26.01 -20.26
C ALA A 221 15.04 25.48 -18.82
N THR A 222 14.25 24.44 -18.53
CA THR A 222 14.09 23.88 -17.19
C THR A 222 14.83 22.56 -17.03
N ALA A 223 15.71 22.48 -16.05
CA ALA A 223 16.25 21.22 -15.54
C ALA A 223 15.77 21.02 -14.10
N LEU A 224 15.53 19.77 -13.72
CA LEU A 224 15.22 19.40 -12.35
C LEU A 224 16.39 19.82 -11.43
N ASP A 225 16.09 20.56 -10.38
CA ASP A 225 17.09 20.92 -9.37
C ASP A 225 17.15 19.85 -8.27
N ARG A 226 17.76 18.71 -8.60
CA ARG A 226 17.93 17.56 -7.68
C ARG A 226 18.60 17.96 -6.36
N ARG A 227 19.53 18.93 -6.38
CA ARG A 227 20.24 19.34 -5.16
C ARG A 227 19.33 20.09 -4.20
N THR A 228 18.51 20.99 -4.69
CA THR A 228 17.53 21.72 -3.88
C THR A 228 16.44 20.76 -3.37
N ALA A 229 15.95 19.84 -4.21
CA ALA A 229 15.02 18.80 -3.83
C ALA A 229 15.59 17.92 -2.68
N ALA A 230 16.76 17.33 -2.88
CA ALA A 230 17.39 16.48 -1.89
C ALA A 230 17.66 17.19 -0.56
N ARG A 231 18.04 18.49 -0.61
CA ARG A 231 18.25 19.30 0.61
C ARG A 231 16.94 19.53 1.36
N ARG A 232 15.84 19.89 0.65
CA ARG A 232 14.52 20.08 1.28
C ARG A 232 14.00 18.79 1.89
N ILE A 233 14.20 17.65 1.21
CA ILE A 233 13.83 16.32 1.70
C ILE A 233 14.61 15.98 2.98
N ARG A 234 15.93 16.19 3.00
CA ARG A 234 16.75 15.96 4.21
C ARG A 234 16.28 16.84 5.37
N ASN A 235 16.01 18.12 5.12
CA ASN A 235 15.50 19.01 6.17
C ASN A 235 14.16 18.51 6.76
N LEU A 236 13.22 18.04 5.93
CA LEU A 236 11.96 17.45 6.39
C LEU A 236 12.20 16.12 7.13
N SER A 237 13.08 15.27 6.59
CA SER A 237 13.51 14.02 7.23
C SER A 237 14.05 14.27 8.63
N ASP A 238 14.96 15.24 8.80
CA ASP A 238 15.54 15.61 10.09
C ASP A 238 14.52 16.26 11.03
N GLN A 239 13.67 17.14 10.51
CA GLN A 239 12.65 17.86 11.27
C GLN A 239 11.63 16.90 11.91
N TYR A 240 11.19 15.89 11.18
CA TYR A 240 10.11 14.97 11.60
C TYR A 240 10.61 13.60 12.05
N GLY A 241 11.94 13.37 12.10
CA GLY A 241 12.51 12.09 12.49
C GLY A 241 12.26 10.95 11.49
N LEU A 242 11.99 11.30 10.21
CA LEU A 242 11.67 10.38 9.13
C LEU A 242 12.92 10.04 8.32
N ALA A 243 13.84 9.28 8.86
CA ALA A 243 15.13 8.99 8.24
C ALA A 243 14.96 8.32 6.86
N VAL A 244 15.32 9.04 5.76
CA VAL A 244 15.35 8.55 4.38
C VAL A 244 16.57 9.08 3.64
N ASP A 245 17.12 8.27 2.72
CA ASP A 245 18.16 8.72 1.79
C ASP A 245 17.52 9.17 0.46
N PRO A 246 17.60 10.47 0.10
CA PRO A 246 17.03 10.98 -1.15
C PRO A 246 17.56 10.31 -2.43
N GLU A 247 18.76 9.74 -2.40
CA GLU A 247 19.40 9.13 -3.57
C GLU A 247 19.12 7.62 -3.70
N ALA A 248 18.55 6.97 -2.67
CA ALA A 248 18.23 5.56 -2.68
C ALA A 248 17.10 5.25 -3.69
N LEU A 249 17.17 4.06 -4.34
CA LEU A 249 16.09 3.56 -5.21
C LEU A 249 14.96 2.98 -4.37
N ILE A 250 13.72 3.27 -4.73
CA ILE A 250 12.55 2.76 -4.00
C ILE A 250 12.50 1.23 -3.97
N ALA A 251 12.89 0.57 -5.08
CA ALA A 251 12.89 -0.89 -5.17
C ALA A 251 13.78 -1.59 -4.14
N ASP A 252 14.83 -0.89 -3.64
CA ASP A 252 15.80 -1.44 -2.69
C ASP A 252 15.44 -1.15 -1.22
N LEU A 253 14.37 -0.38 -0.98
CA LEU A 253 13.98 0.04 0.37
C LEU A 253 13.05 -0.96 1.06
N PRO A 254 13.25 -1.23 2.35
CA PRO A 254 12.27 -1.91 3.18
C PRO A 254 10.92 -1.20 3.19
N VAL A 255 9.85 -1.95 3.44
CA VAL A 255 8.46 -1.44 3.40
C VAL A 255 8.25 -0.28 4.37
N GLY A 256 8.75 -0.37 5.61
CA GLY A 256 8.66 0.71 6.59
C GLY A 256 9.36 2.00 6.15
N VAL A 257 10.46 1.90 5.39
CA VAL A 257 11.13 3.09 4.81
C VAL A 257 10.33 3.66 3.64
N GLN A 258 9.73 2.82 2.78
CA GLN A 258 8.84 3.28 1.71
C GLN A 258 7.65 4.06 2.27
N GLN A 259 7.11 3.65 3.40
CA GLN A 259 6.05 4.39 4.09
C GLN A 259 6.51 5.77 4.57
N ARG A 260 7.72 5.88 5.16
CA ARG A 260 8.30 7.19 5.52
C ARG A 260 8.44 8.10 4.31
N VAL A 261 8.80 7.54 3.14
CA VAL A 261 8.86 8.28 1.88
C VAL A 261 7.48 8.84 1.48
N GLU A 262 6.40 8.06 1.59
CA GLU A 262 5.03 8.53 1.32
C GLU A 262 4.61 9.65 2.27
N ILE A 263 4.94 9.54 3.56
CA ILE A 263 4.67 10.61 4.53
C ILE A 263 5.46 11.88 4.18
N ILE A 264 6.77 11.76 3.88
CA ILE A 264 7.57 12.93 3.47
C ILE A 264 7.04 13.55 2.18
N LYS A 265 6.54 12.77 1.24
CA LYS A 265 5.93 13.24 -0.01
C LYS A 265 4.72 14.15 0.27
N THR A 266 3.86 13.80 1.23
CA THR A 266 2.74 14.67 1.64
C THR A 266 3.23 15.93 2.37
N LEU A 267 4.20 15.80 3.26
CA LEU A 267 4.81 16.93 3.99
C LEU A 267 5.58 17.88 3.05
N TYR A 268 6.22 17.36 2.02
CA TYR A 268 6.90 18.17 1.00
C TYR A 268 5.92 19.10 0.26
N ARG A 269 4.66 18.67 0.13
CA ARG A 269 3.54 19.44 -0.43
C ARG A 269 2.84 20.32 0.61
N GLU A 270 3.44 20.48 1.82
CA GLU A 270 2.97 21.35 2.89
C GLU A 270 1.64 20.93 3.52
N ALA A 271 1.31 19.62 3.50
CA ALA A 271 0.10 19.12 4.14
C ALA A 271 0.03 19.48 5.63
N GLU A 272 -1.14 19.90 6.08
CA GLU A 272 -1.48 20.20 7.48
C GLU A 272 -2.42 19.15 8.05
N ILE A 273 -3.26 18.57 7.20
CA ILE A 273 -4.13 17.43 7.49
C ILE A 273 -3.58 16.22 6.74
N LEU A 274 -3.22 15.17 7.47
CA LEU A 274 -2.70 13.93 6.91
C LEU A 274 -3.76 12.83 7.05
N ILE A 275 -4.16 12.23 5.95
CA ILE A 275 -5.03 11.06 5.92
C ILE A 275 -4.13 9.83 5.73
N LEU A 276 -4.16 8.90 6.68
CA LEU A 276 -3.41 7.65 6.64
C LEU A 276 -4.39 6.47 6.53
N ASP A 277 -4.46 5.84 5.36
CA ASP A 277 -5.39 4.73 5.09
C ASP A 277 -4.70 3.38 5.31
N GLU A 278 -5.05 2.70 6.41
CA GLU A 278 -4.49 1.41 6.87
C GLU A 278 -2.95 1.35 6.84
N PRO A 279 -2.24 2.33 7.41
CA PRO A 279 -0.80 2.46 7.20
C PRO A 279 0.03 1.36 7.87
N THR A 280 -0.56 0.55 8.73
CA THR A 280 0.09 -0.56 9.47
C THR A 280 -0.17 -1.93 8.86
N ALA A 281 -0.86 -2.01 7.72
CA ALA A 281 -1.29 -3.29 7.14
C ALA A 281 -0.13 -4.22 6.74
N VAL A 282 1.04 -3.65 6.44
CA VAL A 282 2.23 -4.37 5.94
C VAL A 282 3.46 -4.20 6.84
N LEU A 283 3.29 -3.56 8.00
CA LEU A 283 4.37 -3.27 8.95
C LEU A 283 4.52 -4.38 9.99
N THR A 284 5.75 -4.58 10.46
CA THR A 284 6.03 -5.36 11.66
C THR A 284 5.54 -4.61 12.92
N PRO A 285 5.35 -5.29 14.06
CA PRO A 285 4.99 -4.62 15.32
C PRO A 285 5.93 -3.48 15.69
N GLN A 286 7.25 -3.67 15.53
CA GLN A 286 8.25 -2.64 15.81
C GLN A 286 8.12 -1.43 14.89
N GLU A 287 7.95 -1.65 13.58
CA GLU A 287 7.72 -0.57 12.62
C GLU A 287 6.40 0.17 12.88
N THR A 288 5.38 -0.53 13.41
CA THR A 288 4.12 0.09 13.83
C THR A 288 4.31 1.04 15.01
N GLU A 289 5.08 0.64 16.01
CA GLU A 289 5.43 1.51 17.16
C GLU A 289 6.22 2.74 16.70
N GLU A 290 7.21 2.56 15.82
CA GLU A 290 7.95 3.68 15.21
C GLU A 290 7.02 4.64 14.45
N LEU A 291 6.05 4.12 13.70
CA LEU A 291 5.05 4.94 13.02
C LEU A 291 4.22 5.75 14.02
N PHE A 292 3.81 5.16 15.13
CA PHE A 292 3.05 5.86 16.17
C PHE A 292 3.86 6.99 16.83
N GLU A 293 5.16 6.77 17.07
CA GLU A 293 6.05 7.84 17.53
C GLU A 293 6.14 8.99 16.50
N ILE A 294 6.24 8.66 15.21
CA ILE A 294 6.23 9.63 14.13
C ILE A 294 4.91 10.42 14.13
N MET A 295 3.76 9.75 14.24
CA MET A 295 2.44 10.40 14.27
C MET A 295 2.32 11.36 15.46
N ARG A 296 2.76 10.95 16.66
CA ARG A 296 2.80 11.83 17.84
C ARG A 296 3.70 13.04 17.60
N GLY A 297 4.87 12.83 16.99
CA GLY A 297 5.81 13.90 16.64
C GLY A 297 5.23 14.91 15.64
N LEU A 298 4.49 14.44 14.65
CA LEU A 298 3.80 15.29 13.67
C LEU A 298 2.71 16.15 14.33
N VAL A 299 1.90 15.55 15.20
CA VAL A 299 0.85 16.26 15.95
C VAL A 299 1.44 17.28 16.90
N ALA A 300 2.53 16.96 17.62
CA ALA A 300 3.24 17.90 18.48
C ALA A 300 3.79 19.11 17.70
N GLN A 301 3.99 19.00 16.38
CA GLN A 301 4.39 20.09 15.47
C GLN A 301 3.21 20.73 14.75
N GLY A 302 1.97 20.53 15.23
CA GLY A 302 0.75 21.19 14.74
C GLY A 302 0.10 20.53 13.52
N LYS A 303 0.50 19.31 13.15
CA LYS A 303 -0.21 18.55 12.11
C LYS A 303 -1.43 17.87 12.72
N SER A 304 -2.48 17.65 11.91
CA SER A 304 -3.68 16.91 12.31
C SER A 304 -3.78 15.65 11.47
N ILE A 305 -4.18 14.54 12.08
CA ILE A 305 -4.13 13.23 11.43
C ILE A 305 -5.50 12.57 11.45
N ILE A 306 -5.95 12.09 10.30
CA ILE A 306 -7.04 11.13 10.17
C ILE A 306 -6.40 9.76 9.96
N PHE A 307 -6.60 8.86 10.90
CA PHE A 307 -6.04 7.52 10.93
C PHE A 307 -7.12 6.48 10.70
N ILE A 308 -7.04 5.75 9.60
CA ILE A 308 -8.01 4.72 9.24
C ILE A 308 -7.40 3.36 9.53
N THR A 309 -8.10 2.56 10.30
CA THR A 309 -7.72 1.18 10.60
C THR A 309 -8.95 0.35 10.96
N HIS A 310 -8.81 -0.96 10.91
CA HIS A 310 -9.77 -1.91 11.48
C HIS A 310 -9.20 -2.63 12.72
N LYS A 311 -7.97 -2.31 13.13
CA LYS A 311 -7.27 -2.91 14.27
C LYS A 311 -7.55 -2.12 15.54
N LEU A 312 -8.32 -2.71 16.44
CA LEU A 312 -8.78 -2.08 17.70
C LEU A 312 -7.63 -1.62 18.58
N LYS A 313 -6.60 -2.47 18.77
CA LYS A 313 -5.42 -2.16 19.60
C LYS A 313 -4.68 -0.92 19.13
N GLU A 314 -4.57 -0.72 17.83
CA GLU A 314 -3.93 0.47 17.25
C GLU A 314 -4.67 1.74 17.64
N VAL A 315 -6.00 1.71 17.48
CA VAL A 315 -6.87 2.84 17.85
C VAL A 315 -6.76 3.17 19.33
N MET A 316 -6.80 2.16 20.19
CA MET A 316 -6.65 2.33 21.64
C MET A 316 -5.29 2.92 22.04
N THR A 317 -4.25 2.70 21.22
CA THR A 317 -2.87 3.13 21.51
C THR A 317 -2.59 4.57 21.05
N ILE A 318 -3.13 4.99 19.90
CA ILE A 318 -2.68 6.23 19.23
C ILE A 318 -3.75 7.31 19.11
N ALA A 319 -5.05 6.96 19.10
CA ALA A 319 -6.11 7.92 18.81
C ALA A 319 -6.42 8.82 20.01
N ASP A 320 -6.69 10.10 19.75
CA ASP A 320 -7.30 11.00 20.73
C ASP A 320 -8.83 10.82 20.76
N ARG A 321 -9.42 10.54 19.59
CA ARG A 321 -10.86 10.34 19.41
C ARG A 321 -11.11 9.33 18.31
N VAL A 322 -12.22 8.60 18.45
CA VAL A 322 -12.60 7.49 17.56
C VAL A 322 -13.98 7.76 16.98
N ILE A 323 -14.11 7.59 15.67
CA ILE A 323 -15.40 7.58 14.97
C ILE A 323 -15.58 6.19 14.38
N VAL A 324 -16.71 5.56 14.68
CA VAL A 324 -17.05 4.24 14.16
C VAL A 324 -18.04 4.38 13.01
N LEU A 325 -17.64 3.87 11.83
CA LEU A 325 -18.49 3.76 10.65
C LEU A 325 -19.01 2.34 10.48
N ARG A 326 -20.30 2.23 10.19
CA ARG A 326 -20.96 0.96 9.80
C ARG A 326 -22.03 1.23 8.76
N ASN A 327 -21.99 0.48 7.64
CA ASN A 327 -22.95 0.60 6.53
C ASN A 327 -23.10 2.05 6.02
N GLY A 328 -22.00 2.77 5.88
CA GLY A 328 -21.98 4.15 5.40
C GLY A 328 -22.37 5.22 6.41
N ARG A 329 -22.70 4.89 7.65
CA ARG A 329 -23.14 5.82 8.71
C ARG A 329 -22.22 5.84 9.90
N VAL A 330 -22.14 6.96 10.58
CA VAL A 330 -21.50 7.06 11.90
C VAL A 330 -22.41 6.38 12.93
N THR A 331 -21.93 5.31 13.57
CA THR A 331 -22.67 4.57 14.60
C THR A 331 -22.27 4.94 16.01
N GLY A 332 -21.08 5.53 16.18
CA GLY A 332 -20.58 5.97 17.47
C GLY A 332 -19.40 6.92 17.34
N GLN A 333 -19.22 7.72 18.39
CA GLN A 333 -18.05 8.56 18.58
C GLN A 333 -17.65 8.48 20.04
N THR A 334 -16.37 8.20 20.31
CA THR A 334 -15.87 7.97 21.67
C THR A 334 -14.39 8.34 21.76
N THR A 335 -13.80 8.16 22.94
CA THR A 335 -12.34 8.26 23.15
C THR A 335 -11.81 6.92 23.67
N PRO A 336 -10.52 6.59 23.46
CA PRO A 336 -9.90 5.39 24.01
C PRO A 336 -10.04 5.27 25.54
N ALA A 337 -10.12 6.39 26.26
CA ALA A 337 -10.26 6.42 27.69
C ALA A 337 -11.67 6.05 28.17
N GLU A 338 -12.69 6.20 27.32
CA GLU A 338 -14.11 5.99 27.66
C GLU A 338 -14.67 4.67 27.09
N SER A 339 -13.88 3.89 26.38
CA SER A 339 -14.30 2.65 25.72
C SER A 339 -13.25 1.57 25.80
N SER A 340 -13.67 0.34 25.66
CA SER A 340 -12.82 -0.85 25.53
C SER A 340 -12.76 -1.34 24.09
N GLU A 341 -11.82 -2.25 23.78
CA GLU A 341 -11.78 -2.93 22.47
C GLU A 341 -13.12 -3.65 22.18
N SER A 342 -13.78 -4.21 23.19
CA SER A 342 -15.08 -4.88 23.06
C SER A 342 -16.20 -3.90 22.67
N ASP A 343 -16.23 -2.72 23.31
CA ASP A 343 -17.24 -1.69 22.99
C ASP A 343 -17.07 -1.20 21.55
N LEU A 344 -15.82 -0.96 21.13
CA LEU A 344 -15.51 -0.56 19.76
C LEU A 344 -15.88 -1.66 18.74
N ALA A 345 -15.61 -2.93 19.06
CA ALA A 345 -16.01 -4.07 18.22
C ALA A 345 -17.53 -4.16 18.09
N GLU A 346 -18.27 -3.99 19.18
CA GLU A 346 -19.73 -3.99 19.16
C GLU A 346 -20.29 -2.85 18.28
N MET A 347 -19.75 -1.64 18.41
CA MET A 347 -20.16 -0.51 17.56
C MET A 347 -19.89 -0.78 16.07
N MET A 348 -18.77 -1.46 15.73
CA MET A 348 -18.40 -1.81 14.35
C MET A 348 -19.33 -2.86 13.75
N VAL A 349 -19.56 -3.96 14.48
CA VAL A 349 -20.30 -5.12 13.99
C VAL A 349 -21.81 -4.97 14.22
N GLY A 350 -22.21 -4.28 15.29
CA GLY A 350 -23.60 -4.03 15.69
C GLY A 350 -24.25 -5.15 16.48
N ARG A 351 -23.43 -6.02 17.04
CA ARG A 351 -23.77 -7.05 18.02
C ARG A 351 -22.58 -7.27 18.92
N GLU A 352 -22.79 -7.87 20.05
CA GLU A 352 -21.69 -8.33 20.91
C GLU A 352 -20.72 -9.23 20.12
N VAL A 353 -19.44 -8.98 20.25
CA VAL A 353 -18.36 -9.70 19.56
C VAL A 353 -17.45 -10.32 20.62
N THR A 354 -17.24 -11.61 20.51
CA THR A 354 -16.33 -12.33 21.39
C THR A 354 -14.92 -12.25 20.78
N LEU A 355 -14.10 -11.32 21.25
CA LEU A 355 -12.71 -11.15 20.78
C LEU A 355 -11.79 -12.29 21.25
N VAL A 356 -12.15 -12.98 22.33
CA VAL A 356 -11.43 -14.14 22.85
C VAL A 356 -12.18 -15.41 22.41
N VAL A 357 -11.48 -16.27 21.67
CA VAL A 357 -12.07 -17.55 21.26
C VAL A 357 -12.16 -18.47 22.49
N ASP A 358 -13.38 -18.85 22.85
CA ASP A 358 -13.59 -19.90 23.87
C ASP A 358 -13.23 -21.26 23.24
N LYS A 359 -12.04 -21.75 23.57
CA LYS A 359 -11.57 -23.07 23.16
C LYS A 359 -11.43 -23.97 24.39
N GLY A 360 -12.11 -25.10 24.37
CA GLY A 360 -11.88 -26.15 25.36
C GLY A 360 -10.46 -26.74 25.27
N PRO A 361 -10.04 -27.53 26.27
CA PRO A 361 -8.74 -28.22 26.21
C PRO A 361 -8.68 -29.13 24.98
N ALA A 362 -7.54 -29.14 24.31
CA ALA A 362 -7.29 -30.02 23.17
C ALA A 362 -7.36 -31.49 23.58
N SER A 363 -7.85 -32.33 22.66
CA SER A 363 -7.86 -33.81 22.82
C SER A 363 -7.02 -34.45 21.69
N PRO A 364 -5.68 -34.30 21.71
CA PRO A 364 -4.82 -34.83 20.65
C PRO A 364 -4.91 -36.35 20.58
N LYS A 365 -5.09 -36.87 19.36
CA LYS A 365 -5.14 -38.30 19.05
C LYS A 365 -3.93 -38.72 18.21
N ASP A 366 -4.18 -39.55 17.19
CA ASP A 366 -3.14 -40.03 16.28
C ASP A 366 -2.48 -38.92 15.47
N VAL A 367 -1.23 -39.15 15.06
CA VAL A 367 -0.50 -38.23 14.17
C VAL A 367 -1.14 -38.30 12.78
N VAL A 368 -1.58 -37.14 12.29
CA VAL A 368 -2.15 -36.98 10.95
C VAL A 368 -1.12 -36.44 9.96
N LEU A 369 -0.36 -35.43 10.36
CA LEU A 369 0.74 -34.87 9.55
C LEU A 369 2.08 -35.15 10.23
N GLU A 370 3.02 -35.75 9.50
CA GLU A 370 4.40 -35.95 9.91
C GLU A 370 5.32 -35.33 8.85
N VAL A 371 6.16 -34.39 9.28
CA VAL A 371 7.17 -33.72 8.45
C VAL A 371 8.54 -34.05 9.03
N LYS A 372 9.47 -34.54 8.20
CA LYS A 372 10.81 -34.93 8.61
C LYS A 372 11.87 -34.41 7.66
N ASP A 373 12.88 -33.74 8.23
CA ASP A 373 14.07 -33.22 7.53
C ASP A 373 13.71 -32.45 6.24
N LEU A 374 12.60 -31.71 6.24
CA LEU A 374 12.06 -31.11 5.03
C LEU A 374 12.94 -29.96 4.54
N VAL A 375 13.39 -30.07 3.27
CA VAL A 375 14.22 -29.07 2.58
C VAL A 375 13.54 -28.65 1.30
N ALA A 376 13.42 -27.34 1.06
CA ALA A 376 12.85 -26.78 -0.16
C ALA A 376 13.53 -25.45 -0.56
N GLU A 377 13.48 -25.12 -1.84
CA GLU A 377 13.96 -23.87 -2.40
C GLU A 377 12.81 -22.86 -2.58
N ASP A 378 13.16 -21.57 -2.56
CA ASP A 378 12.27 -20.48 -2.97
C ASP A 378 12.19 -20.35 -4.51
N GLN A 379 11.50 -19.33 -5.01
CA GLN A 379 11.38 -19.02 -6.45
C GLN A 379 12.71 -18.57 -7.10
N ARG A 380 13.71 -18.20 -6.28
CA ARG A 380 15.06 -17.77 -6.72
C ARG A 380 16.08 -18.91 -6.62
N HIS A 381 15.61 -20.14 -6.38
CA HIS A 381 16.45 -21.32 -6.15
C HIS A 381 17.39 -21.17 -4.93
N GLN A 382 16.97 -20.44 -3.90
CA GLN A 382 17.66 -20.36 -2.62
C GLN A 382 16.96 -21.26 -1.61
N ILE A 383 17.74 -21.91 -0.73
CA ILE A 383 17.20 -22.78 0.31
C ILE A 383 16.35 -21.97 1.28
N ALA A 384 15.04 -22.19 1.23
CA ALA A 384 14.05 -21.55 2.10
C ALA A 384 13.67 -22.41 3.31
N LEU A 385 13.65 -23.74 3.15
CA LEU A 385 13.45 -24.69 4.26
C LEU A 385 14.73 -25.50 4.47
N ARG A 386 15.18 -25.63 5.73
CA ARG A 386 16.50 -26.15 6.09
C ARG A 386 16.40 -27.27 7.12
N GLY A 387 15.72 -28.39 6.77
CA GLY A 387 15.51 -29.51 7.68
C GLY A 387 14.42 -29.21 8.70
N VAL A 388 13.17 -29.07 8.23
CA VAL A 388 12.01 -28.79 9.09
C VAL A 388 11.40 -30.09 9.59
N ASP A 389 11.23 -30.19 10.93
CA ASP A 389 10.67 -31.34 11.63
C ASP A 389 9.50 -30.94 12.51
N PHE A 390 8.31 -31.53 12.32
CA PHE A 390 7.20 -31.41 13.25
C PHE A 390 6.11 -32.46 12.97
N VAL A 391 5.18 -32.60 13.91
CA VAL A 391 3.98 -33.43 13.76
C VAL A 391 2.74 -32.65 14.17
N VAL A 392 1.60 -32.92 13.49
CA VAL A 392 0.27 -32.43 13.86
C VAL A 392 -0.64 -33.62 14.12
N ARG A 393 -1.35 -33.59 15.24
CA ARG A 393 -2.25 -34.66 15.68
C ARG A 393 -3.70 -34.30 15.39
N ALA A 394 -4.52 -35.32 15.22
CA ALA A 394 -5.97 -35.14 15.17
C ALA A 394 -6.47 -34.48 16.45
N GLY A 395 -7.33 -33.47 16.33
CA GLY A 395 -7.89 -32.75 17.48
C GLY A 395 -6.94 -31.78 18.18
N GLU A 396 -5.88 -31.32 17.48
CA GLU A 396 -5.02 -30.22 17.93
C GLU A 396 -4.84 -29.14 16.87
N VAL A 397 -4.56 -27.92 17.31
CA VAL A 397 -4.07 -26.82 16.49
C VAL A 397 -2.57 -26.67 16.76
N LEU A 398 -1.73 -26.96 15.77
CA LEU A 398 -0.33 -26.57 15.79
C LEU A 398 -0.18 -25.22 15.07
N GLY A 399 0.18 -24.18 15.80
CA GLY A 399 0.50 -22.88 15.23
C GLY A 399 1.95 -22.82 14.76
N VAL A 400 2.20 -22.33 13.56
CA VAL A 400 3.54 -21.99 13.05
C VAL A 400 3.68 -20.49 13.08
N ALA A 401 4.40 -19.99 14.08
CA ALA A 401 4.69 -18.57 14.26
C ALA A 401 6.01 -18.21 13.57
N GLY A 402 6.09 -17.04 12.96
CA GLY A 402 7.33 -16.53 12.35
C GLY A 402 7.10 -15.22 11.62
N VAL A 403 8.15 -14.46 11.36
CA VAL A 403 8.10 -13.24 10.55
C VAL A 403 7.99 -13.63 9.08
N GLN A 404 7.30 -12.83 8.29
CA GLN A 404 7.15 -13.06 6.85
C GLN A 404 8.51 -13.21 6.15
N GLY A 405 8.64 -14.23 5.29
CA GLY A 405 9.89 -14.55 4.59
C GLY A 405 10.78 -15.58 5.30
N ASN A 406 10.35 -16.12 6.44
CA ASN A 406 11.10 -17.16 7.18
C ASN A 406 10.83 -18.59 6.68
N GLY A 407 10.14 -18.79 5.54
CA GLY A 407 9.89 -20.11 4.96
C GLY A 407 8.46 -20.64 5.14
N GLN A 408 7.55 -19.88 5.76
CA GLN A 408 6.17 -20.32 5.98
C GLN A 408 5.42 -20.57 4.69
N THR A 409 5.56 -19.69 3.70
CA THR A 409 4.92 -19.84 2.37
C THR A 409 5.41 -21.09 1.68
N GLU A 410 6.72 -21.31 1.65
CA GLU A 410 7.35 -22.50 1.06
C GLU A 410 6.90 -23.78 1.78
N LEU A 411 6.77 -23.75 3.11
CA LEU A 411 6.26 -24.88 3.88
C LEU A 411 4.83 -25.25 3.44
N VAL A 412 3.92 -24.27 3.39
CA VAL A 412 2.53 -24.48 2.97
C VAL A 412 2.46 -25.00 1.54
N GLU A 413 3.24 -24.43 0.61
CA GLU A 413 3.28 -24.85 -0.80
C GLU A 413 3.80 -26.29 -0.96
N VAL A 414 4.80 -26.72 -0.17
CA VAL A 414 5.28 -28.12 -0.20
C VAL A 414 4.22 -29.06 0.35
N LEU A 415 3.59 -28.74 1.48
CA LEU A 415 2.56 -29.57 2.10
C LEU A 415 1.31 -29.74 1.23
N THR A 416 1.02 -28.76 0.39
CA THR A 416 -0.12 -28.77 -0.54
C THR A 416 0.23 -29.32 -1.93
N GLY A 417 1.51 -29.68 -2.17
CA GLY A 417 1.99 -30.20 -3.44
C GLY A 417 2.18 -29.14 -4.53
N LEU A 418 2.17 -27.86 -4.17
CA LEU A 418 2.38 -26.73 -5.10
C LEU A 418 3.87 -26.46 -5.36
N ARG A 419 4.75 -26.95 -4.47
CA ARG A 419 6.21 -26.82 -4.56
C ARG A 419 6.89 -28.16 -4.30
N PRO A 420 7.92 -28.54 -5.06
CA PRO A 420 8.68 -29.75 -4.77
C PRO A 420 9.59 -29.57 -3.55
N ALA A 421 9.65 -30.57 -2.70
CA ALA A 421 10.73 -30.75 -1.73
C ALA A 421 11.98 -31.29 -2.42
N ILE A 422 13.14 -30.78 -2.04
CA ILE A 422 14.45 -31.31 -2.51
C ILE A 422 15.06 -32.28 -1.51
N GLY A 423 14.54 -32.39 -0.29
CA GLY A 423 14.95 -33.35 0.73
C GLY A 423 13.88 -33.52 1.80
N GLY A 424 14.03 -34.60 2.57
CA GLY A 424 13.08 -34.92 3.63
C GLY A 424 11.84 -35.69 3.15
N SER A 425 10.84 -35.79 4.03
CA SER A 425 9.59 -36.50 3.73
C SER A 425 8.38 -35.86 4.40
N VAL A 426 7.22 -35.99 3.75
CA VAL A 426 5.90 -35.56 4.25
C VAL A 426 4.97 -36.77 4.22
N LYS A 427 4.32 -37.06 5.39
CA LYS A 427 3.30 -38.11 5.47
C LYS A 427 1.99 -37.52 6.01
N ILE A 428 0.88 -37.92 5.37
CA ILE A 428 -0.48 -37.56 5.79
C ILE A 428 -1.28 -38.83 6.02
N GLY A 429 -1.85 -39.00 7.23
CA GLY A 429 -2.53 -40.23 7.61
C GLY A 429 -1.65 -41.50 7.49
N GLY A 430 -0.34 -41.37 7.70
CA GLY A 430 0.65 -42.44 7.54
C GLY A 430 1.09 -42.72 6.09
N GLN A 431 0.45 -42.08 5.10
CA GLN A 431 0.81 -42.23 3.68
C GLN A 431 1.84 -41.20 3.28
N ASP A 432 2.90 -41.62 2.60
CA ASP A 432 3.92 -40.71 2.04
C ASP A 432 3.34 -39.93 0.84
N VAL A 433 3.38 -38.61 0.95
CA VAL A 433 2.90 -37.65 -0.06
C VAL A 433 3.99 -36.68 -0.51
N THR A 434 5.24 -37.01 -0.24
CA THR A 434 6.38 -36.17 -0.64
C THR A 434 6.36 -35.98 -2.15
N ASN A 435 6.30 -34.74 -2.60
CA ASN A 435 6.17 -34.37 -4.02
C ASN A 435 4.93 -34.93 -4.74
N ALA A 436 3.86 -35.26 -4.00
CA ALA A 436 2.60 -35.65 -4.60
C ALA A 436 1.93 -34.45 -5.29
N GLN A 437 1.10 -34.72 -6.30
CA GLN A 437 0.32 -33.67 -6.96
C GLN A 437 -0.75 -33.09 -6.02
N PRO A 438 -1.13 -31.79 -6.15
CA PRO A 438 -2.14 -31.15 -5.30
C PRO A 438 -3.47 -31.92 -5.22
N ARG A 439 -3.92 -32.52 -6.33
CA ARG A 439 -5.12 -33.35 -6.36
C ARG A 439 -5.02 -34.56 -5.41
N THR A 440 -3.89 -35.25 -5.43
CA THR A 440 -3.65 -36.41 -4.54
C THR A 440 -3.72 -35.97 -3.07
N VAL A 441 -3.10 -34.84 -2.75
CA VAL A 441 -3.14 -34.27 -1.38
C VAL A 441 -4.58 -33.91 -0.99
N THR A 442 -5.33 -33.27 -1.89
CA THR A 442 -6.74 -32.90 -1.66
C THR A 442 -7.63 -34.12 -1.46
N GLU A 443 -7.44 -35.19 -2.25
CA GLU A 443 -8.21 -36.44 -2.18
C GLU A 443 -7.95 -37.23 -0.89
N LEU A 444 -6.80 -37.02 -0.25
CA LEU A 444 -6.51 -37.54 1.10
C LEU A 444 -7.24 -36.75 2.21
N GLY A 445 -8.10 -35.80 1.88
CA GLY A 445 -8.84 -35.01 2.88
C GLY A 445 -8.02 -33.87 3.49
N VAL A 446 -7.11 -33.28 2.72
CA VAL A 446 -6.42 -32.05 3.11
C VAL A 446 -7.23 -30.84 2.62
N ALA A 447 -7.59 -29.97 3.55
CA ALA A 447 -8.18 -28.66 3.27
C ALA A 447 -7.11 -27.59 3.31
N HIS A 448 -7.21 -26.60 2.44
CA HIS A 448 -6.24 -25.51 2.36
C HIS A 448 -6.93 -24.14 2.29
N ILE A 449 -6.66 -23.30 3.27
CA ILE A 449 -6.97 -21.88 3.25
C ILE A 449 -5.66 -21.14 2.91
N PRO A 450 -5.52 -20.58 1.69
CA PRO A 450 -4.27 -19.96 1.25
C PRO A 450 -4.07 -18.56 1.84
N GLU A 451 -2.81 -18.10 1.88
CA GLU A 451 -2.42 -16.78 2.34
C GLU A 451 -3.04 -15.65 1.49
N ASP A 452 -3.01 -15.80 0.17
CA ASP A 452 -3.65 -14.86 -0.75
C ASP A 452 -4.93 -15.45 -1.32
N ARG A 453 -6.07 -15.04 -0.75
CA ARG A 453 -7.40 -15.51 -1.15
C ARG A 453 -7.76 -15.17 -2.59
N GLN A 454 -7.24 -14.05 -3.12
CA GLN A 454 -7.58 -13.58 -4.46
C GLN A 454 -6.73 -14.23 -5.56
N ARG A 455 -5.45 -14.48 -5.26
CA ARG A 455 -4.53 -15.08 -6.21
C ARG A 455 -4.62 -16.61 -6.21
N ASP A 456 -4.68 -17.20 -5.02
CA ASP A 456 -4.53 -18.65 -4.83
C ASP A 456 -5.81 -19.33 -4.33
N GLY A 457 -6.74 -18.55 -3.75
CA GLY A 457 -7.95 -19.07 -3.13
C GLY A 457 -9.17 -19.14 -4.04
N LEU A 458 -9.35 -18.18 -4.93
CA LEU A 458 -10.56 -18.01 -5.75
C LEU A 458 -10.21 -17.77 -7.22
N VAL A 459 -11.10 -18.20 -8.11
CA VAL A 459 -11.13 -17.71 -9.49
C VAL A 459 -12.07 -16.51 -9.52
N LEU A 460 -11.51 -15.31 -9.43
CA LEU A 460 -12.26 -14.07 -9.18
C LEU A 460 -13.36 -13.78 -10.21
N SER A 461 -13.14 -14.14 -11.48
CA SER A 461 -14.11 -13.97 -12.57
C SER A 461 -15.23 -15.04 -12.60
N PHE A 462 -15.08 -16.13 -11.83
CA PHE A 462 -16.07 -17.20 -11.78
C PHE A 462 -17.19 -16.87 -10.78
N PRO A 463 -18.41 -17.40 -11.01
CA PRO A 463 -19.49 -17.36 -10.05
C PRO A 463 -19.11 -17.98 -8.70
N ILE A 464 -19.79 -17.59 -7.64
CA ILE A 464 -19.62 -18.20 -6.30
C ILE A 464 -19.90 -19.71 -6.36
N SER A 465 -20.95 -20.12 -7.09
CA SER A 465 -21.30 -21.52 -7.32
C SER A 465 -20.12 -22.35 -7.85
N ASP A 466 -19.43 -21.84 -8.87
CA ASP A 466 -18.28 -22.54 -9.48
C ASP A 466 -17.08 -22.57 -8.53
N ASN A 467 -16.83 -21.48 -7.80
CA ASN A 467 -15.77 -21.43 -6.79
C ASN A 467 -15.97 -22.44 -5.65
N LEU A 468 -17.21 -22.75 -5.29
CA LEU A 468 -17.52 -23.72 -4.23
C LEU A 468 -17.22 -25.17 -4.64
N MET A 469 -17.18 -25.51 -5.93
CA MET A 469 -16.91 -26.88 -6.38
C MET A 469 -15.47 -27.12 -6.87
N LEU A 470 -14.58 -26.12 -6.85
CA LEU A 470 -13.23 -26.22 -7.45
C LEU A 470 -12.43 -27.45 -6.99
N CYS A 471 -12.62 -27.92 -5.75
CA CYS A 471 -11.90 -29.05 -5.19
C CYS A 471 -12.51 -30.42 -5.56
N ASN A 472 -13.78 -30.49 -5.98
CA ASN A 472 -14.54 -31.74 -6.16
C ASN A 472 -15.45 -31.78 -7.40
N TYR A 473 -15.31 -30.82 -8.34
CA TYR A 473 -16.14 -30.71 -9.54
C TYR A 473 -16.17 -31.99 -10.40
N TYR A 474 -15.14 -32.83 -10.34
CA TYR A 474 -15.00 -34.07 -11.10
C TYR A 474 -15.58 -35.30 -10.42
N GLN A 475 -16.11 -35.16 -9.20
CA GLN A 475 -16.67 -36.23 -8.40
C GLN A 475 -18.21 -36.18 -8.36
N PRO A 476 -18.90 -37.31 -8.16
CA PRO A 476 -20.33 -37.27 -7.82
C PRO A 476 -20.58 -36.47 -6.53
N PRO A 477 -21.68 -35.72 -6.41
CA PRO A 477 -22.79 -35.60 -7.38
C PRO A 477 -22.58 -34.56 -8.48
N PHE A 478 -21.46 -33.82 -8.48
CA PHE A 478 -21.21 -32.69 -9.39
C PHE A 478 -20.85 -33.13 -10.82
N ALA A 479 -20.33 -34.34 -10.99
CA ALA A 479 -20.01 -34.88 -12.29
C ALA A 479 -20.65 -36.25 -12.52
N SER A 480 -21.07 -36.49 -13.76
CA SER A 480 -21.46 -37.80 -14.28
C SER A 480 -20.69 -38.04 -15.59
N GLY A 481 -19.59 -38.82 -15.49
CA GLY A 481 -18.60 -38.93 -16.56
C GLY A 481 -17.97 -37.56 -16.90
N PRO A 482 -17.95 -37.13 -18.17
CA PRO A 482 -17.38 -35.83 -18.54
C PRO A 482 -18.34 -34.65 -18.36
N SER A 483 -19.57 -34.88 -17.89
CA SER A 483 -20.61 -33.86 -17.80
C SER A 483 -20.79 -33.34 -16.39
N ILE A 484 -20.76 -32.01 -16.21
CA ILE A 484 -21.07 -31.34 -14.94
C ILE A 484 -22.59 -31.28 -14.79
N GLN A 485 -23.05 -31.58 -13.57
CA GLN A 485 -24.47 -31.59 -13.16
C GLN A 485 -24.83 -30.25 -12.52
N TYR A 486 -25.14 -29.25 -13.34
CA TYR A 486 -25.39 -27.87 -12.87
C TYR A 486 -26.54 -27.75 -11.87
N ASP A 487 -27.59 -28.55 -12.02
CA ASP A 487 -28.73 -28.55 -11.07
C ASP A 487 -28.26 -28.98 -9.65
N GLN A 488 -27.39 -29.97 -9.58
CA GLN A 488 -26.81 -30.43 -8.31
C GLN A 488 -25.86 -29.40 -7.72
N LEU A 489 -25.06 -28.75 -8.58
CA LEU A 489 -24.17 -27.68 -8.18
C LEU A 489 -24.94 -26.49 -7.60
N GLN A 490 -26.00 -26.05 -8.27
CA GLN A 490 -26.80 -24.92 -7.82
C GLN A 490 -27.43 -25.18 -6.44
N ALA A 491 -28.09 -26.34 -6.29
CA ALA A 491 -28.69 -26.72 -5.01
C ALA A 491 -27.66 -26.83 -3.88
N TYR A 492 -26.45 -27.34 -4.18
CA TYR A 492 -25.34 -27.38 -3.24
C TYR A 492 -24.86 -25.98 -2.87
N ALA A 493 -24.64 -25.11 -3.85
CA ALA A 493 -24.13 -23.76 -3.64
C ALA A 493 -25.09 -22.91 -2.81
N GLU A 494 -26.41 -22.98 -3.08
CA GLU A 494 -27.44 -22.28 -2.30
C GLU A 494 -27.42 -22.73 -0.82
N ARG A 495 -27.34 -24.03 -0.57
CA ARG A 495 -27.25 -24.58 0.78
C ARG A 495 -25.98 -24.13 1.50
N VAL A 496 -24.82 -24.22 0.85
CA VAL A 496 -23.52 -23.90 1.46
C VAL A 496 -23.38 -22.40 1.70
N VAL A 497 -23.88 -21.57 0.81
CA VAL A 497 -23.91 -20.11 1.01
C VAL A 497 -24.71 -19.72 2.26
N GLN A 498 -25.85 -20.39 2.53
CA GLN A 498 -26.63 -20.18 3.74
C GLN A 498 -25.93 -20.72 5.00
N GLU A 499 -25.40 -21.94 4.94
CA GLU A 499 -24.73 -22.61 6.07
C GLU A 499 -23.50 -21.82 6.57
N PHE A 500 -22.76 -21.19 5.64
CA PHE A 500 -21.55 -20.45 5.95
C PHE A 500 -21.78 -18.93 6.01
N ASP A 501 -23.01 -18.46 6.01
CA ASP A 501 -23.39 -17.03 6.07
C ASP A 501 -22.60 -16.19 5.05
N VAL A 502 -22.49 -16.64 3.81
CA VAL A 502 -21.89 -15.87 2.72
C VAL A 502 -22.89 -14.82 2.25
N ARG A 503 -22.61 -13.55 2.49
CA ARG A 503 -23.50 -12.45 2.09
C ARG A 503 -23.30 -12.11 0.62
N THR A 504 -24.26 -12.51 -0.20
CA THR A 504 -24.28 -12.29 -1.64
C THR A 504 -25.70 -12.08 -2.14
N PRO A 505 -25.92 -11.26 -3.20
CA PRO A 505 -27.24 -11.15 -3.84
C PRO A 505 -27.69 -12.45 -4.55
N SER A 506 -26.73 -13.23 -5.06
CA SER A 506 -26.96 -14.48 -5.80
C SER A 506 -25.68 -15.32 -5.83
N ILE A 507 -25.81 -16.63 -6.00
CA ILE A 507 -24.69 -17.55 -6.22
C ILE A 507 -24.02 -17.39 -7.59
N GLU A 508 -24.68 -16.70 -8.53
CA GLU A 508 -24.18 -16.40 -9.89
C GLU A 508 -23.27 -15.17 -9.93
N VAL A 509 -23.15 -14.43 -8.82
CA VAL A 509 -22.28 -13.25 -8.75
C VAL A 509 -20.82 -13.68 -8.81
N PRO A 510 -19.98 -13.04 -9.66
CA PRO A 510 -18.54 -13.29 -9.66
C PRO A 510 -17.90 -13.02 -8.30
N ALA A 511 -16.96 -13.87 -7.89
CA ALA A 511 -16.30 -13.78 -6.58
C ALA A 511 -15.59 -12.45 -6.34
N GLN A 512 -15.10 -11.78 -7.39
CA GLN A 512 -14.49 -10.45 -7.30
C GLN A 512 -15.41 -9.36 -6.74
N ASN A 513 -16.72 -9.53 -6.84
CA ASN A 513 -17.71 -8.55 -6.37
C ASN A 513 -18.04 -8.70 -4.88
N LEU A 514 -17.50 -9.72 -4.22
CA LEU A 514 -17.66 -9.93 -2.79
C LEU A 514 -16.66 -9.09 -1.98
N SER A 515 -17.05 -8.69 -0.76
CA SER A 515 -16.10 -8.18 0.22
C SER A 515 -15.05 -9.24 0.61
N GLY A 516 -13.87 -8.81 1.09
CA GLY A 516 -12.81 -9.73 1.49
C GLY A 516 -13.26 -10.77 2.52
N GLY A 517 -14.09 -10.40 3.49
CA GLY A 517 -14.67 -11.33 4.46
C GLY A 517 -15.57 -12.38 3.80
N ASN A 518 -16.43 -11.99 2.85
CA ASN A 518 -17.26 -12.95 2.13
C ASN A 518 -16.45 -13.82 1.15
N GLN A 519 -15.40 -13.28 0.51
CA GLN A 519 -14.46 -14.09 -0.27
C GLN A 519 -13.83 -15.18 0.59
N GLN A 520 -13.39 -14.84 1.78
CA GLN A 520 -12.83 -15.82 2.72
C GLN A 520 -13.85 -16.85 3.17
N LYS A 521 -15.09 -16.44 3.43
CA LYS A 521 -16.19 -17.36 3.76
C LYS A 521 -16.47 -18.35 2.63
N VAL A 522 -16.37 -17.95 1.36
CA VAL A 522 -16.49 -18.87 0.20
C VAL A 522 -15.38 -19.93 0.23
N ILE A 523 -14.12 -19.55 0.51
CA ILE A 523 -13.02 -20.51 0.62
C ILE A 523 -13.26 -21.48 1.77
N VAL A 524 -13.58 -20.97 2.96
CA VAL A 524 -13.86 -21.79 4.14
C VAL A 524 -15.06 -22.73 3.88
N ALA A 525 -16.10 -22.21 3.25
CA ALA A 525 -17.28 -22.99 2.88
C ALA A 525 -16.93 -24.15 1.94
N ARG A 526 -16.13 -23.90 0.91
CA ARG A 526 -15.62 -24.92 -0.02
C ARG A 526 -14.82 -25.99 0.70
N GLU A 527 -13.88 -25.57 1.53
CA GLU A 527 -12.96 -26.50 2.20
C GLU A 527 -13.65 -27.32 3.30
N PHE A 528 -14.57 -26.73 4.05
CA PHE A 528 -15.21 -27.36 5.20
C PHE A 528 -16.46 -28.16 4.87
N SER A 529 -17.03 -28.00 3.67
CA SER A 529 -18.21 -28.76 3.23
C SER A 529 -17.89 -30.16 2.70
N ARG A 530 -16.62 -30.57 2.72
CA ARG A 530 -16.15 -31.89 2.34
C ARG A 530 -15.48 -32.59 3.53
N PRO A 531 -15.38 -33.93 3.54
CA PRO A 531 -14.65 -34.64 4.59
C PRO A 531 -13.16 -34.27 4.58
N ILE A 532 -12.65 -33.82 5.72
CA ILE A 532 -11.25 -33.44 5.90
C ILE A 532 -10.66 -34.12 7.14
N GLN A 533 -9.38 -34.48 7.08
CA GLN A 533 -8.60 -34.95 8.23
C GLN A 533 -7.48 -33.99 8.63
N LEU A 534 -7.04 -33.13 7.69
CA LEU A 534 -6.02 -32.12 7.91
C LEU A 534 -6.50 -30.79 7.32
N LEU A 535 -6.39 -29.73 8.09
CA LEU A 535 -6.61 -28.35 7.65
C LEU A 535 -5.31 -27.58 7.73
N ILE A 536 -4.86 -27.04 6.61
CA ILE A 536 -3.73 -26.10 6.52
C ILE A 536 -4.33 -24.71 6.32
N ALA A 537 -4.25 -23.87 7.36
CA ALA A 537 -4.77 -22.50 7.35
C ALA A 537 -3.60 -21.51 7.36
N ALA A 538 -3.29 -20.92 6.20
CA ALA A 538 -2.23 -19.95 6.04
C ALA A 538 -2.83 -18.53 6.05
N GLN A 539 -2.46 -17.71 7.05
CA GLN A 539 -2.93 -16.33 7.23
C GLN A 539 -4.47 -16.20 7.09
N PRO A 540 -5.28 -17.06 7.76
CA PRO A 540 -6.71 -17.22 7.46
C PRO A 540 -7.52 -15.95 7.69
N THR A 541 -7.03 -15.01 8.50
CA THR A 541 -7.73 -13.76 8.85
C THR A 541 -7.10 -12.51 8.25
N ARG A 542 -6.05 -12.65 7.44
CA ARG A 542 -5.32 -11.50 6.86
C ARG A 542 -6.22 -10.54 6.11
N GLY A 543 -6.25 -9.26 6.56
CA GLY A 543 -7.03 -8.19 5.95
C GLY A 543 -8.54 -8.40 6.02
N LEU A 544 -9.02 -9.10 7.05
CA LEU A 544 -10.43 -9.24 7.36
C LEU A 544 -10.86 -8.24 8.44
N ASP A 545 -12.15 -7.96 8.47
CA ASP A 545 -12.78 -7.22 9.56
C ASP A 545 -13.00 -8.10 10.80
N VAL A 546 -13.23 -7.45 11.95
CA VAL A 546 -13.34 -8.11 13.26
C VAL A 546 -14.44 -9.19 13.28
N GLY A 547 -15.60 -8.92 12.66
CA GLY A 547 -16.69 -9.89 12.61
C GLY A 547 -16.36 -11.12 11.76
N SER A 548 -15.59 -10.93 10.67
CA SER A 548 -15.08 -12.03 9.84
C SER A 548 -13.99 -12.83 10.55
N ILE A 549 -13.10 -12.17 11.31
CA ILE A 549 -12.06 -12.82 12.13
C ILE A 549 -12.71 -13.74 13.16
N GLU A 550 -13.66 -13.22 13.98
CA GLU A 550 -14.39 -14.01 14.96
C GLU A 550 -15.02 -15.27 14.33
N TYR A 551 -15.67 -15.10 13.18
CA TYR A 551 -16.30 -16.21 12.46
C TYR A 551 -15.28 -17.28 12.05
N ILE A 552 -14.15 -16.90 11.43
CA ILE A 552 -13.12 -17.83 10.98
C ILE A 552 -12.48 -18.57 12.17
N HIS A 553 -12.12 -17.85 13.22
CA HIS A 553 -11.53 -18.43 14.43
C HIS A 553 -12.45 -19.49 15.04
N ARG A 554 -13.74 -19.19 15.19
CA ARG A 554 -14.72 -20.15 15.69
C ARG A 554 -14.78 -21.40 14.80
N ARG A 555 -14.83 -21.25 13.47
CA ARG A 555 -14.87 -22.38 12.54
C ARG A 555 -13.60 -23.23 12.58
N LEU A 556 -12.42 -22.64 12.81
CA LEU A 556 -11.17 -23.38 12.99
C LEU A 556 -11.20 -24.24 14.26
N VAL A 557 -11.67 -23.67 15.38
CA VAL A 557 -11.81 -24.40 16.65
C VAL A 557 -12.87 -25.50 16.55
N GLU A 558 -14.03 -25.24 15.92
CA GLU A 558 -15.04 -26.27 15.64
C GLU A 558 -14.43 -27.46 14.89
N LYS A 559 -13.62 -27.22 13.84
CA LYS A 559 -12.95 -28.32 13.09
C LYS A 559 -11.95 -29.09 13.94
N ARG A 560 -11.15 -28.39 14.79
CA ARG A 560 -10.28 -29.06 15.77
C ARG A 560 -11.10 -29.99 16.70
N ASP A 561 -12.21 -29.50 17.23
CA ASP A 561 -13.06 -30.23 18.19
C ASP A 561 -13.79 -31.40 17.54
N GLU A 562 -14.06 -31.34 16.21
CA GLU A 562 -14.52 -32.48 15.41
C GLU A 562 -13.42 -33.54 15.22
N GLY A 563 -12.18 -33.29 15.63
CA GLY A 563 -11.04 -34.19 15.55
C GLY A 563 -10.16 -34.01 14.31
N VAL A 564 -10.32 -32.93 13.56
CA VAL A 564 -9.44 -32.56 12.45
C VAL A 564 -8.10 -32.07 13.00
N ALA A 565 -6.99 -32.47 12.38
CA ALA A 565 -5.68 -31.87 12.64
C ALA A 565 -5.60 -30.49 11.96
N VAL A 566 -5.20 -29.46 12.70
CA VAL A 566 -5.13 -28.10 12.18
C VAL A 566 -3.69 -27.59 12.24
N LEU A 567 -3.13 -27.24 11.08
CA LEU A 567 -1.88 -26.49 10.96
C LEU A 567 -2.22 -25.03 10.67
N LEU A 568 -2.05 -24.16 11.67
CA LEU A 568 -2.27 -22.71 11.55
C LEU A 568 -0.94 -22.03 11.29
N VAL A 569 -0.78 -21.36 10.17
CA VAL A 569 0.42 -20.56 9.83
C VAL A 569 0.03 -19.10 9.85
N SER A 570 0.57 -18.31 10.79
CA SER A 570 0.23 -16.88 10.90
C SER A 570 1.42 -16.05 11.38
N VAL A 571 1.50 -14.82 10.90
CA VAL A 571 2.41 -13.78 11.42
C VAL A 571 1.79 -12.99 12.58
N GLU A 572 0.48 -13.10 12.76
CA GLU A 572 -0.26 -12.43 13.83
C GLU A 572 -0.11 -13.19 15.14
N LEU A 573 0.67 -12.63 16.08
CA LEU A 573 0.93 -13.25 17.39
C LEU A 573 -0.34 -13.53 18.16
N ASP A 574 -1.32 -12.60 18.12
CA ASP A 574 -2.60 -12.76 18.83
C ASP A 574 -3.41 -13.93 18.28
N GLU A 575 -3.41 -14.14 16.96
CA GLU A 575 -4.07 -15.28 16.33
C GLU A 575 -3.42 -16.61 16.73
N ILE A 576 -2.10 -16.68 16.65
CA ILE A 576 -1.33 -17.88 17.06
C ILE A 576 -1.59 -18.22 18.52
N MET A 577 -1.50 -17.25 19.44
CA MET A 577 -1.69 -17.48 20.86
C MET A 577 -3.14 -17.83 21.22
N ALA A 578 -4.12 -17.22 20.54
CA ALA A 578 -5.52 -17.48 20.81
C ALA A 578 -5.99 -18.88 20.35
N LEU A 579 -5.52 -19.34 19.19
CA LEU A 579 -6.04 -20.56 18.56
C LEU A 579 -5.17 -21.79 18.80
N SER A 580 -3.86 -21.64 18.91
CA SER A 580 -2.95 -22.80 18.94
C SER A 580 -2.97 -23.52 20.29
N ASP A 581 -2.85 -24.82 20.27
CA ASP A 581 -2.60 -25.64 21.45
C ASP A 581 -1.10 -25.81 21.67
N ARG A 582 -0.33 -25.93 20.56
CA ARG A 582 1.14 -25.90 20.53
C ARG A 582 1.60 -24.91 19.47
N ILE A 583 2.74 -24.28 19.71
CA ILE A 583 3.33 -23.30 18.81
C ILE A 583 4.72 -23.76 18.40
N ALA A 584 4.94 -23.95 17.10
CA ALA A 584 6.24 -24.14 16.48
C ALA A 584 6.74 -22.78 15.96
N VAL A 585 7.93 -22.37 16.35
CA VAL A 585 8.48 -21.07 15.93
C VAL A 585 9.43 -21.30 14.77
N MET A 586 9.15 -20.63 13.65
CA MET A 586 9.97 -20.70 12.44
C MET A 586 10.85 -19.46 12.29
N TYR A 587 12.15 -19.70 12.14
CA TYR A 587 13.14 -18.66 11.90
C TYR A 587 14.18 -19.16 10.87
N GLU A 588 14.47 -18.36 9.84
CA GLU A 588 15.41 -18.69 8.75
C GLU A 588 15.25 -20.09 8.16
N GLY A 589 14.01 -20.52 7.96
CA GLY A 589 13.68 -21.83 7.34
C GLY A 589 13.82 -23.04 8.27
N GLN A 590 13.92 -22.83 9.58
CA GLN A 590 14.02 -23.90 10.58
C GLN A 590 12.97 -23.72 11.69
N ILE A 591 12.51 -24.81 12.30
CA ILE A 591 11.76 -24.76 13.54
C ILE A 591 12.77 -24.65 14.69
N VAL A 592 12.86 -23.46 15.30
CA VAL A 592 13.81 -23.17 16.39
C VAL A 592 13.32 -23.64 17.75
N GLY A 593 12.03 -23.97 17.87
CA GLY A 593 11.44 -24.51 19.10
C GLY A 593 9.96 -24.82 18.92
N THR A 594 9.43 -25.72 19.74
CA THR A 594 7.99 -26.01 19.86
C THR A 594 7.61 -25.91 21.33
N VAL A 595 6.60 -25.10 21.65
CA VAL A 595 6.16 -24.82 23.01
C VAL A 595 4.65 -25.01 23.14
N ASP A 596 4.16 -25.32 24.34
CA ASP A 596 2.73 -25.31 24.61
C ASP A 596 2.23 -23.84 24.66
N ALA A 597 1.11 -23.54 24.04
CA ALA A 597 0.63 -22.15 23.90
C ALA A 597 0.28 -21.49 25.24
N ASP A 598 -0.08 -22.27 26.27
CA ASP A 598 -0.39 -21.82 27.62
C ASP A 598 0.87 -21.51 28.49
N LYS A 599 2.06 -21.88 28.00
CA LYS A 599 3.33 -21.75 28.73
C LYS A 599 4.26 -20.65 28.21
N ILE A 600 3.86 -19.92 27.20
CA ILE A 600 4.64 -18.85 26.60
C ILE A 600 3.87 -17.54 26.59
N ASN A 601 4.54 -16.43 26.87
CA ASN A 601 3.94 -15.11 26.73
C ASN A 601 4.27 -14.46 25.37
N ARG A 602 3.60 -13.33 25.09
CA ARG A 602 3.72 -12.61 23.81
C ARG A 602 5.15 -12.11 23.55
N GLU A 603 5.83 -11.60 24.59
CA GLU A 603 7.18 -11.04 24.47
C GLU A 603 8.19 -12.14 24.17
N GLU A 604 8.12 -13.26 24.90
CA GLU A 604 8.97 -14.43 24.65
C GLU A 604 8.77 -15.01 23.25
N LEU A 605 7.51 -15.12 22.80
CA LEU A 605 7.21 -15.61 21.46
C LEU A 605 7.75 -14.64 20.39
N GLY A 606 7.62 -13.33 20.59
CA GLY A 606 8.17 -12.31 19.71
C GLY A 606 9.71 -12.37 19.61
N LEU A 607 10.40 -12.59 20.73
CA LEU A 607 11.85 -12.76 20.75
C LEU A 607 12.30 -14.01 20.00
N LEU A 608 11.60 -15.13 20.17
CA LEU A 608 11.89 -16.36 19.42
C LEU A 608 11.71 -16.18 17.91
N MET A 609 10.65 -15.48 17.49
CA MET A 609 10.41 -15.15 16.09
C MET A 609 11.49 -14.23 15.49
N ALA A 610 12.19 -13.46 16.33
CA ALA A 610 13.33 -12.63 15.95
C ALA A 610 14.68 -13.39 15.99
N GLY A 611 14.66 -14.71 16.29
CA GLY A 611 15.85 -15.56 16.31
C GLY A 611 16.59 -15.62 17.66
N ALA A 612 15.99 -15.10 18.73
CA ALA A 612 16.53 -15.32 20.06
C ALA A 612 16.39 -16.81 20.45
N LYS A 613 17.36 -17.35 21.15
CA LYS A 613 17.25 -18.72 21.71
C LYS A 613 16.59 -18.64 23.08
N LEU A 614 15.67 -19.57 23.36
CA LEU A 614 15.22 -19.82 24.73
C LEU A 614 16.45 -20.23 25.56
N GLU A 615 16.82 -19.44 26.55
CA GLU A 615 17.70 -19.92 27.59
C GLU A 615 16.97 -21.04 28.32
N GLU A 616 17.57 -22.24 28.34
CA GLU A 616 17.08 -23.33 29.19
C GLU A 616 17.03 -22.81 30.62
N GLN A 617 15.81 -22.56 31.13
CA GLN A 617 15.67 -22.24 32.56
C GLN A 617 16.22 -23.44 33.34
N PRO A 618 17.23 -23.23 34.21
CA PRO A 618 17.71 -24.32 35.06
C PRO A 618 16.53 -24.81 35.89
N PRO A 619 16.37 -26.14 36.11
CA PRO A 619 15.27 -26.70 36.84
C PRO A 619 15.16 -25.98 38.21
N GLN A 620 14.02 -25.39 38.49
CA GLN A 620 13.74 -24.77 39.80
C GLN A 620 13.96 -25.80 40.89
N ALA A 621 15.00 -25.59 41.69
CA ALA A 621 15.30 -26.43 42.83
C ALA A 621 14.07 -26.42 43.77
N VAL A 622 13.41 -27.55 43.86
CA VAL A 622 12.36 -27.79 44.87
C VAL A 622 13.00 -27.50 46.21
N LYS A 623 12.72 -26.36 46.82
CA LYS A 623 13.06 -26.10 48.23
C LYS A 623 12.26 -27.07 49.08
N GLY A 624 12.89 -28.20 49.36
CA GLY A 624 12.41 -29.14 50.39
C GLY A 624 12.35 -28.41 51.72
N GLY A 625 11.12 -28.20 52.20
CA GLY A 625 10.92 -27.79 53.59
C GLY A 625 11.33 -28.94 54.51
N VAL A 626 12.35 -28.70 55.29
CA VAL A 626 12.63 -29.47 56.47
C VAL A 626 12.36 -28.55 57.68
N GLY A 627 11.48 -29.00 58.57
CA GLY A 627 11.29 -28.39 59.86
C GLY A 627 9.84 -28.32 60.29
#